data_61efa31c6af9997df6ca70b2dc4a48ff
#
_entry.id   61efa31c6af9997df6ca70b2dc4a48ff
#
_cell.length_a   1.000
_cell.length_b   1.000
_cell.length_c   1.000
_cell.angle_alpha   90.00
_cell.angle_beta   90.00
_cell.angle_gamma   90.00
#
_symmetry.space_group_name_H-M   'P 1'
#
loop_
_entity.id
_entity.type
_entity.pdbx_description
1 polymer ?
#
loop_
_entity_poly.entity_id
_entity_poly.type
_entity_poly.pdbx_seq_one_letter_code
_entity_poly.pdbx_strand_id
1 'polypeptide(L)'
;LPLFFNKGIRIQPKEAHERAKKADVIYFFARRSIWKQIGFLFLYYSGLIGTLAMLKPWLVDLGYDMKEIGVMSGVAGTFVGFLSSFAGGMIVRRIGRFRARILFAVFVLIATLYFLGLSYVHPTTPMLYGGIFLLWGSYGMATIVVYTTAMDCVRPGREGTDFTIQTVI
;
A
#
# COMPACT_ATOMS: atom_id res chain seq x y z
N LEU A 1 -7.47 -28.26 6.74
CA LEU A 1 -7.89 -28.15 8.15
C LEU A 1 -8.90 -27.04 8.51
N PRO A 2 -9.18 -25.99 7.68
CA PRO A 2 -10.21 -25.00 8.03
C PRO A 2 -11.65 -25.46 7.78
N LEU A 3 -11.87 -26.58 7.10
CA LEU A 3 -13.22 -27.07 6.76
C LEU A 3 -14.00 -27.65 7.95
N PHE A 4 -13.35 -27.99 9.05
CA PHE A 4 -14.01 -28.59 10.22
C PHE A 4 -14.65 -27.59 11.19
N PHE A 5 -14.29 -26.28 11.10
CA PHE A 5 -14.84 -25.25 11.98
C PHE A 5 -16.10 -24.56 11.45
N ASN A 6 -16.58 -24.94 10.29
CA ASN A 6 -17.69 -24.23 9.61
C ASN A 6 -19.04 -24.96 9.68
N LYS A 7 -19.25 -25.77 10.73
CA LYS A 7 -20.52 -26.46 10.97
C LYS A 7 -21.59 -25.53 11.53
N GLY A 8 -22.06 -24.56 10.76
CA GLY A 8 -23.16 -23.69 11.21
C GLY A 8 -23.46 -22.47 10.34
N ILE A 9 -22.59 -22.12 9.45
CA ILE A 9 -22.90 -21.03 8.51
C ILE A 9 -23.65 -21.68 7.33
N ARG A 10 -24.98 -21.62 7.36
CA ARG A 10 -25.78 -21.82 6.15
C ARG A 10 -25.37 -20.69 5.19
N ILE A 11 -24.46 -21.03 4.28
CA ILE A 11 -24.24 -20.21 3.08
C ILE A 11 -25.57 -20.29 2.33
N GLN A 12 -26.40 -19.26 2.49
CA GLN A 12 -27.53 -19.10 1.58
C GLN A 12 -26.91 -19.11 0.18
N PRO A 13 -27.39 -19.95 -0.77
CA PRO A 13 -26.96 -19.85 -2.14
C PRO A 13 -27.31 -18.43 -2.58
N LYS A 14 -26.29 -17.58 -2.67
CA LYS A 14 -26.40 -16.26 -3.27
C LYS A 14 -26.90 -16.52 -4.68
N GLU A 15 -28.12 -16.08 -4.94
CA GLU A 15 -28.71 -16.16 -6.26
C GLU A 15 -27.69 -15.82 -7.31
N ALA A 16 -27.67 -16.61 -8.38
CA ALA A 16 -26.69 -16.70 -9.43
C ALA A 16 -25.89 -15.40 -9.63
N HIS A 17 -24.58 -15.50 -9.48
CA HIS A 17 -23.64 -14.43 -9.79
C HIS A 17 -24.09 -13.70 -11.04
N GLU A 18 -24.76 -12.59 -10.86
CA GLU A 18 -24.96 -11.66 -11.94
C GLU A 18 -23.55 -11.25 -12.36
N ARG A 19 -23.11 -11.81 -13.49
CA ARG A 19 -21.81 -11.48 -14.08
C ARG A 19 -21.70 -9.97 -14.07
N ALA A 20 -20.61 -9.42 -13.54
CA ALA A 20 -20.36 -8.00 -13.52
C ALA A 20 -20.64 -7.44 -14.92
N LYS A 21 -21.78 -6.79 -15.09
CA LYS A 21 -22.17 -6.23 -16.38
C LYS A 21 -21.23 -5.05 -16.64
N LYS A 22 -20.84 -4.86 -17.90
CA LYS A 22 -20.04 -3.68 -18.31
C LYS A 22 -20.65 -2.37 -17.79
N ALA A 23 -21.98 -2.32 -17.66
CA ALA A 23 -22.72 -1.22 -17.04
C ALA A 23 -22.31 -0.92 -15.59
N ASP A 24 -21.88 -1.92 -14.81
CA ASP A 24 -21.47 -1.71 -13.42
C ASP A 24 -20.14 -0.97 -13.30
N VAL A 25 -19.22 -1.25 -14.22
CA VAL A 25 -17.94 -0.56 -14.32
C VAL A 25 -18.19 0.92 -14.69
N ILE A 26 -19.03 1.17 -15.69
CA ILE A 26 -19.37 2.52 -16.13
C ILE A 26 -20.05 3.30 -15.00
N TYR A 27 -20.98 2.67 -14.27
CA TYR A 27 -21.69 3.29 -13.14
C TYR A 27 -20.74 3.57 -11.95
N PHE A 28 -19.74 2.74 -11.73
CA PHE A 28 -18.70 2.96 -10.73
C PHE A 28 -17.92 4.24 -11.04
N PHE A 29 -17.47 4.41 -12.28
CA PHE A 29 -16.70 5.58 -12.71
C PHE A 29 -17.55 6.85 -12.86
N ALA A 30 -18.89 6.75 -13.00
CA ALA A 30 -19.78 7.90 -13.07
C ALA A 30 -19.89 8.68 -11.75
N ARG A 31 -19.47 8.09 -10.61
CA ARG A 31 -19.53 8.75 -9.30
C ARG A 31 -18.35 9.71 -9.12
N ARG A 32 -18.63 11.01 -9.03
CA ARG A 32 -17.62 12.07 -8.83
C ARG A 32 -16.72 11.84 -7.59
N SER A 33 -17.21 11.18 -6.56
CA SER A 33 -16.44 10.81 -5.36
C SER A 33 -15.32 9.82 -5.67
N ILE A 34 -15.53 8.91 -6.62
CA ILE A 34 -14.56 7.88 -7.02
C ILE A 34 -13.33 8.51 -7.68
N TRP A 35 -13.49 9.54 -8.49
CA TRP A 35 -12.38 10.24 -9.13
C TRP A 35 -11.43 10.91 -8.14
N LYS A 36 -11.98 11.48 -7.07
CA LYS A 36 -11.15 12.03 -5.98
C LYS A 36 -10.34 10.93 -5.28
N GLN A 37 -10.96 9.77 -5.10
CA GLN A 37 -10.32 8.59 -4.52
C GLN A 37 -9.22 8.04 -5.43
N ILE A 38 -9.53 7.84 -6.73
CA ILE A 38 -8.56 7.36 -7.72
C ILE A 38 -7.38 8.34 -7.82
N GLY A 39 -7.64 9.63 -7.88
CA GLY A 39 -6.59 10.65 -7.90
C GLY A 39 -5.69 10.60 -6.66
N PHE A 40 -6.29 10.45 -5.48
CA PHE A 40 -5.53 10.27 -4.24
C PHE A 40 -4.67 9.00 -4.28
N LEU A 41 -5.26 7.84 -4.66
CA LEU A 41 -4.54 6.58 -4.74
C LEU A 41 -3.40 6.66 -5.76
N PHE A 42 -3.67 7.20 -6.94
CA PHE A 42 -2.68 7.34 -8.00
C PHE A 42 -1.48 8.18 -7.54
N LEU A 43 -1.71 9.39 -7.01
CA LEU A 43 -0.63 10.27 -6.53
C LEU A 43 0.14 9.64 -5.36
N TYR A 44 -0.59 9.00 -4.45
CA TYR A 44 0.00 8.39 -3.26
C TYR A 44 0.91 7.21 -3.62
N TYR A 45 0.43 6.31 -4.51
CA TYR A 45 1.19 5.15 -4.95
C TYR A 45 2.30 5.49 -5.92
N SER A 46 2.09 6.40 -6.85
CA SER A 46 3.11 6.75 -7.85
C SER A 46 4.37 7.32 -7.19
N GLY A 47 4.22 8.17 -6.18
CA GLY A 47 5.35 8.70 -5.42
C GLY A 47 6.12 7.59 -4.67
N LEU A 48 5.38 6.72 -4.01
CA LEU A 48 5.95 5.62 -3.22
C LEU A 48 6.64 4.57 -4.09
N ILE A 49 5.95 4.10 -5.14
CA ILE A 49 6.49 3.10 -6.08
C ILE A 49 7.65 3.69 -6.87
N GLY A 50 7.57 4.96 -7.28
CA GLY A 50 8.66 5.65 -7.96
C GLY A 50 9.93 5.67 -7.11
N THR A 51 9.82 6.01 -5.83
CA THR A 51 10.97 6.01 -4.90
C THR A 51 11.53 4.59 -4.70
N LEU A 52 10.65 3.58 -4.53
CA LEU A 52 11.07 2.18 -4.42
C LEU A 52 11.75 1.65 -5.69
N ALA A 53 11.25 2.04 -6.86
CA ALA A 53 11.81 1.62 -8.14
C ALA A 53 13.20 2.22 -8.38
N MET A 54 13.41 3.47 -7.96
CA MET A 54 14.71 4.16 -8.09
C MET A 54 15.72 3.72 -7.03
N LEU A 55 15.29 3.15 -5.91
CA LEU A 55 16.17 2.74 -4.82
C LEU A 55 17.25 1.76 -5.28
N LYS A 56 16.87 0.70 -6.00
CA LYS A 56 17.83 -0.34 -6.42
C LYS A 56 18.87 0.17 -7.41
N PRO A 57 18.49 0.85 -8.53
CA PRO A 57 19.45 1.46 -9.44
C PRO A 57 20.41 2.42 -8.72
N TRP A 58 19.88 3.26 -7.83
CA TRP A 58 20.69 4.21 -7.09
C TRP A 58 21.72 3.53 -6.15
N LEU A 59 21.36 2.42 -5.49
CA LEU A 59 22.30 1.64 -4.69
C LEU A 59 23.40 1.00 -5.56
N VAL A 60 23.09 0.57 -6.78
CA VAL A 60 24.07 0.08 -7.75
C VAL A 60 25.04 1.21 -8.14
N ASP A 61 24.53 2.41 -8.41
CA ASP A 61 25.35 3.58 -8.76
C ASP A 61 26.28 3.99 -7.60
N LEU A 62 25.90 3.71 -6.36
CA LEU A 62 26.75 3.89 -5.17
C LEU A 62 27.82 2.80 -4.99
N GLY A 63 27.84 1.77 -5.87
CA GLY A 63 28.83 0.70 -5.87
C GLY A 63 28.49 -0.50 -4.98
N TYR A 64 27.25 -0.62 -4.50
CA TYR A 64 26.81 -1.79 -3.74
C TYR A 64 26.59 -3.00 -4.64
N ASP A 65 27.03 -4.18 -4.21
CA ASP A 65 26.80 -5.43 -4.91
C ASP A 65 25.32 -5.88 -4.83
N MET A 66 24.86 -6.61 -5.86
CA MET A 66 23.49 -7.12 -5.92
C MET A 66 23.11 -7.95 -4.69
N LYS A 67 24.06 -8.66 -4.10
CA LYS A 67 23.83 -9.45 -2.89
C LYS A 67 23.57 -8.54 -1.68
N GLU A 68 24.35 -7.47 -1.54
CA GLU A 68 24.18 -6.48 -0.47
C GLU A 68 22.83 -5.76 -0.59
N ILE A 69 22.46 -5.34 -1.81
CA ILE A 69 21.16 -4.72 -2.13
C ILE A 69 20.02 -5.69 -1.79
N GLY A 70 20.19 -6.97 -2.10
CA GLY A 70 19.24 -8.03 -1.76
C GLY A 70 19.01 -8.16 -0.25
N VAL A 71 20.07 -8.08 0.55
CA VAL A 71 19.98 -8.12 2.01
C VAL A 71 19.38 -6.84 2.56
N MET A 72 19.85 -5.68 2.13
CA MET A 72 19.39 -4.37 2.63
C MET A 72 17.93 -4.09 2.31
N SER A 73 17.55 -4.21 1.05
CA SER A 73 16.21 -3.90 0.58
C SER A 73 15.27 -5.12 0.64
N GLY A 74 15.75 -6.29 0.22
CA GLY A 74 14.94 -7.51 0.17
C GLY A 74 14.63 -8.06 1.56
N VAL A 75 15.65 -8.37 2.36
CA VAL A 75 15.46 -9.00 3.66
C VAL A 75 15.08 -7.97 4.72
N ALA A 76 15.96 -7.02 4.99
CA ALA A 76 15.77 -6.05 6.07
C ALA A 76 14.58 -5.12 5.78
N GLY A 77 14.46 -4.62 4.55
CA GLY A 77 13.33 -3.79 4.14
C GLY A 77 11.99 -4.51 4.29
N THR A 78 11.87 -5.72 3.75
CA THR A 78 10.61 -6.50 3.84
C THR A 78 10.22 -6.78 5.29
N PHE A 79 11.18 -7.11 6.15
CA PHE A 79 10.91 -7.34 7.57
C PHE A 79 10.36 -6.08 8.26
N VAL A 80 10.97 -4.93 8.00
CA VAL A 80 10.47 -3.63 8.52
C VAL A 80 9.09 -3.31 7.95
N GLY A 81 8.86 -3.53 6.67
CA GLY A 81 7.56 -3.35 6.02
C GLY A 81 6.46 -4.21 6.66
N PHE A 82 6.77 -5.48 6.97
CA PHE A 82 5.85 -6.36 7.69
C PHE A 82 5.48 -5.82 9.08
N LEU A 83 6.47 -5.48 9.90
CA LEU A 83 6.25 -4.91 11.23
C LEU A 83 5.45 -3.60 11.16
N SER A 84 5.78 -2.73 10.21
CA SER A 84 5.11 -1.44 10.01
C SER A 84 3.67 -1.61 9.54
N SER A 85 3.36 -2.62 8.75
CA SER A 85 1.98 -2.94 8.36
C SER A 85 1.17 -3.34 9.58
N PHE A 86 1.71 -4.15 10.47
CA PHE A 86 1.04 -4.53 11.70
C PHE A 86 0.80 -3.31 12.61
N ALA A 87 1.83 -2.49 12.83
CA ALA A 87 1.72 -1.24 13.58
C ALA A 87 0.72 -0.26 12.94
N GLY A 88 0.74 -0.14 11.62
CA GLY A 88 -0.20 0.68 10.84
C GLY A 88 -1.65 0.28 11.06
N GLY A 89 -1.95 -1.02 11.07
CA GLY A 89 -3.29 -1.53 11.39
C GLY A 89 -3.75 -1.15 12.80
N MET A 90 -2.87 -1.22 13.78
CA MET A 90 -3.17 -0.79 15.15
C MET A 90 -3.41 0.72 15.25
N ILE A 91 -2.61 1.52 14.55
CA ILE A 91 -2.74 2.99 14.51
C ILE A 91 -4.08 3.37 13.89
N VAL A 92 -4.46 2.78 12.74
CA VAL A 92 -5.75 3.04 12.07
C VAL A 92 -6.93 2.77 13.00
N ARG A 93 -6.85 1.69 13.79
CA ARG A 93 -7.90 1.36 14.77
C ARG A 93 -8.03 2.40 15.90
N ARG A 94 -6.91 3.04 16.32
CA ARG A 94 -6.90 4.00 17.44
C ARG A 94 -7.28 5.42 17.02
N ILE A 95 -6.71 5.92 15.92
CA ILE A 95 -6.86 7.34 15.51
C ILE A 95 -7.91 7.55 14.42
N GLY A 96 -8.44 6.45 13.86
CA GLY A 96 -9.43 6.49 12.79
C GLY A 96 -8.78 6.62 11.39
N ARG A 97 -9.52 6.21 10.37
CA ARG A 97 -9.02 6.07 8.98
C ARG A 97 -8.58 7.39 8.35
N PHE A 98 -9.31 8.47 8.58
CA PHE A 98 -8.98 9.77 7.97
C PHE A 98 -7.67 10.35 8.51
N ARG A 99 -7.49 10.35 9.83
CA ARG A 99 -6.25 10.85 10.46
C ARG A 99 -5.05 9.96 10.13
N ALA A 100 -5.23 8.64 10.13
CA ALA A 100 -4.20 7.70 9.73
C ALA A 100 -3.71 7.94 8.30
N ARG A 101 -4.62 8.25 7.38
CA ARG A 101 -4.28 8.57 5.98
C ARG A 101 -3.34 9.76 5.87
N ILE A 102 -3.63 10.84 6.58
CA ILE A 102 -2.78 12.04 6.60
C ILE A 102 -1.43 11.72 7.24
N LEU A 103 -1.45 11.04 8.40
CA LEU A 103 -0.23 10.68 9.12
C LEU A 103 0.72 9.86 8.23
N PHE A 104 0.21 8.83 7.56
CA PHE A 104 1.03 7.96 6.74
C PHE A 104 1.49 8.64 5.44
N ALA A 105 0.69 9.57 4.87
CA ALA A 105 1.13 10.42 3.77
C ALA A 105 2.33 11.31 4.18
N VAL A 106 2.31 11.85 5.39
CA VAL A 106 3.45 12.60 5.94
C VAL A 106 4.67 11.70 6.12
N PHE A 107 4.50 10.46 6.57
CA PHE A 107 5.61 9.50 6.67
C PHE A 107 6.24 9.20 5.30
N VAL A 108 5.42 9.01 4.26
CA VAL A 108 5.91 8.82 2.89
C VAL A 108 6.67 10.06 2.41
N LEU A 109 6.14 11.26 2.68
CA LEU A 109 6.80 12.51 2.32
C LEU A 109 8.16 12.64 3.01
N ILE A 110 8.24 12.36 4.31
CA ILE A 110 9.50 12.38 5.07
C ILE A 110 10.49 11.38 4.49
N ALA A 111 10.06 10.16 4.15
CA ALA A 111 10.91 9.15 3.54
C ALA A 111 11.48 9.63 2.20
N THR A 112 10.65 10.21 1.35
CA THR A 112 11.05 10.74 0.04
C THR A 112 12.03 11.92 0.19
N LEU A 113 11.76 12.85 1.11
CA LEU A 113 12.65 13.98 1.39
C LEU A 113 13.99 13.51 1.99
N TYR A 114 13.99 12.49 2.80
CA TYR A 114 15.21 11.89 3.33
C TYR A 114 16.08 11.33 2.21
N PHE A 115 15.51 10.58 1.26
CA PHE A 115 16.25 10.11 0.10
C PHE A 115 16.73 11.23 -0.81
N LEU A 116 15.91 12.27 -0.99
CA LEU A 116 16.34 13.47 -1.71
C LEU A 116 17.55 14.12 -1.03
N GLY A 117 17.54 14.25 0.29
CA GLY A 117 18.69 14.75 1.07
C GLY A 117 19.93 13.89 0.92
N LEU A 118 19.77 12.55 0.96
CA LEU A 118 20.89 11.61 0.75
C LEU A 118 21.50 11.70 -0.65
N SER A 119 20.72 12.11 -1.64
CA SER A 119 21.19 12.28 -3.02
C SER A 119 22.24 13.41 -3.18
N TYR A 120 22.27 14.39 -2.27
CA TYR A 120 23.23 15.49 -2.27
C TYR A 120 24.51 15.24 -1.44
N VAL A 121 24.54 14.13 -0.71
CA VAL A 121 25.65 13.77 0.19
C VAL A 121 26.16 12.40 -0.19
N HIS A 122 27.44 12.10 0.05
CA HIS A 122 27.95 10.72 -0.05
C HIS A 122 27.40 9.92 1.15
N PRO A 123 26.35 9.09 0.97
CA PRO A 123 25.71 8.44 2.10
C PRO A 123 26.57 7.33 2.66
N THR A 124 26.66 7.28 3.98
CA THR A 124 27.27 6.13 4.68
C THR A 124 26.29 4.97 4.75
N THR A 125 26.80 3.74 4.86
CA THR A 125 25.98 2.53 4.97
C THR A 125 24.87 2.62 6.03
N PRO A 126 25.09 3.12 7.26
CA PRO A 126 24.04 3.30 8.26
C PRO A 126 22.93 4.29 7.81
N MET A 127 23.30 5.35 7.09
CA MET A 127 22.31 6.31 6.56
C MET A 127 21.42 5.66 5.51
N LEU A 128 21.98 4.80 4.68
CA LEU A 128 21.20 4.03 3.69
C LEU A 128 20.22 3.07 4.36
N TYR A 129 20.65 2.33 5.39
CA TYR A 129 19.74 1.48 6.16
C TYR A 129 18.62 2.29 6.81
N GLY A 130 18.92 3.46 7.39
CA GLY A 130 17.91 4.36 7.93
C GLY A 130 16.87 4.78 6.89
N GLY A 131 17.31 5.15 5.70
CA GLY A 131 16.44 5.48 4.57
C GLY A 131 15.58 4.31 4.12
N ILE A 132 16.19 3.13 3.95
CA ILE A 132 15.47 1.90 3.56
C ILE A 132 14.39 1.55 4.60
N PHE A 133 14.71 1.61 5.89
CA PHE A 133 13.75 1.33 6.96
C PHE A 133 12.61 2.33 6.97
N LEU A 134 12.90 3.61 6.78
CA LEU A 134 11.89 4.66 6.69
C LEU A 134 10.98 4.45 5.48
N LEU A 135 11.54 4.12 4.32
CA LEU A 135 10.79 3.89 3.07
C LEU A 135 9.91 2.65 3.16
N TRP A 136 10.47 1.50 3.57
CA TRP A 136 9.73 0.27 3.72
C TRP A 136 8.69 0.33 4.85
N GLY A 137 9.02 1.05 5.93
CA GLY A 137 8.08 1.35 7.00
C GLY A 137 6.89 2.16 6.51
N SER A 138 7.15 3.22 5.77
CA SER A 138 6.11 4.03 5.12
C SER A 138 5.28 3.23 4.12
N TYR A 139 5.91 2.35 3.34
CA TYR A 139 5.23 1.45 2.41
C TYR A 139 4.26 0.52 3.12
N GLY A 140 4.69 -0.13 4.19
CA GLY A 140 3.84 -1.03 4.97
C GLY A 140 2.61 -0.33 5.54
N MET A 141 2.78 0.87 6.10
CA MET A 141 1.66 1.69 6.62
C MET A 141 0.75 2.19 5.49
N ALA A 142 1.34 2.61 4.37
CA ALA A 142 0.63 3.10 3.19
C ALA A 142 -0.31 2.04 2.62
N THR A 143 0.16 0.82 2.49
CA THR A 143 -0.60 -0.31 1.98
C THR A 143 -1.88 -0.54 2.78
N ILE A 144 -1.82 -0.46 4.11
CA ILE A 144 -3.01 -0.60 4.97
C ILE A 144 -4.05 0.48 4.69
N VAL A 145 -3.62 1.74 4.53
CA VAL A 145 -4.54 2.85 4.22
C VAL A 145 -5.21 2.67 2.87
N VAL A 146 -4.46 2.22 1.87
CA VAL A 146 -5.00 2.01 0.53
C VAL A 146 -6.08 0.93 0.56
N TYR A 147 -5.79 -0.23 1.10
CA TYR A 147 -6.77 -1.32 1.16
C TYR A 147 -7.99 -0.97 2.02
N THR A 148 -7.80 -0.33 3.18
CA THR A 148 -8.94 0.09 4.01
C THR A 148 -9.79 1.14 3.32
N THR A 149 -9.18 2.08 2.60
CA THR A 149 -9.91 3.10 1.86
C THR A 149 -10.63 2.52 0.63
N ALA A 150 -10.01 1.56 -0.06
CA ALA A 150 -10.65 0.84 -1.15
C ALA A 150 -11.89 0.08 -0.66
N MET A 151 -11.81 -0.58 0.50
CA MET A 151 -12.95 -1.26 1.11
C MET A 151 -14.09 -0.32 1.52
N ASP A 152 -13.79 0.92 1.93
CA ASP A 152 -14.81 1.91 2.30
C ASP A 152 -15.64 2.40 1.10
N CYS A 153 -15.12 2.28 -0.11
CA CYS A 153 -15.77 2.75 -1.33
C CYS A 153 -16.57 1.65 -2.06
N VAL A 154 -16.58 0.46 -1.50
CA VAL A 154 -17.28 -0.71 -2.05
C VAL A 154 -18.79 -0.61 -1.79
N ARG A 155 -19.60 -1.01 -2.78
CA ARG A 155 -21.06 -1.03 -2.67
C ARG A 155 -21.56 -2.31 -2.00
N PRO A 156 -22.57 -2.22 -1.11
CA PRO A 156 -23.20 -3.41 -0.54
C PRO A 156 -23.75 -4.35 -1.64
N GLY A 157 -23.38 -5.62 -1.57
CA GLY A 157 -23.79 -6.65 -2.53
C GLY A 157 -22.89 -6.82 -3.75
N ARG A 158 -21.89 -5.94 -3.97
CA ARG A 158 -20.92 -6.01 -5.08
C ARG A 158 -19.48 -5.81 -4.62
N GLU A 159 -19.21 -6.21 -3.40
CA GLU A 159 -17.93 -5.96 -2.71
C GLU A 159 -16.74 -6.47 -3.52
N GLY A 160 -16.81 -7.69 -4.04
CA GLY A 160 -15.72 -8.29 -4.80
C GLY A 160 -15.39 -7.56 -6.09
N THR A 161 -16.41 -7.16 -6.85
CA THR A 161 -16.22 -6.47 -8.13
C THR A 161 -15.63 -5.08 -7.95
N ASP A 162 -16.21 -4.29 -7.03
CA ASP A 162 -15.78 -2.92 -6.78
C ASP A 162 -14.37 -2.87 -6.18
N PHE A 163 -14.01 -3.83 -5.32
CA PHE A 163 -12.66 -3.93 -4.76
C PHE A 163 -11.65 -4.30 -5.84
N THR A 164 -11.98 -5.29 -6.69
CA THR A 164 -11.09 -5.71 -7.78
C THR A 164 -10.81 -4.58 -8.76
N ILE A 165 -11.84 -3.81 -9.14
CA ILE A 165 -11.66 -2.66 -10.03
C ILE A 165 -10.68 -1.65 -9.43
N GLN A 166 -10.77 -1.36 -8.13
CA GLN A 166 -9.89 -0.40 -7.46
C GLN A 166 -8.45 -0.89 -7.27
N THR A 167 -8.22 -2.20 -7.26
CA THR A 167 -6.88 -2.77 -7.05
C THR A 167 -6.15 -3.08 -8.35
N VAL A 168 -6.85 -3.11 -9.48
CA VAL A 168 -6.27 -3.39 -10.81
C VAL A 168 -5.90 -2.11 -11.57
N ILE A 169 -6.47 -0.95 -11.19
CA ILE A 169 -6.13 0.36 -11.75
C ILE A 169 -4.92 0.96 -11.07
#